data_6c06187b6423278e8f23b580a5df471b
#
_entry.id   6c06187b6423278e8f23b580a5df471b
#
_cell.length_a   1.000
_cell.length_b   1.000
_cell.length_c   1.000
_cell.angle_alpha   90.00
_cell.angle_beta   90.00
_cell.angle_gamma   90.00
#
_symmetry.space_group_name_H-M   'P 1'
#
loop_
_entity.id
_entity.type
_entity.pdbx_description
1 polymer ?
#
loop_
_entity_poly.entity_id
_entity_poly.type
_entity_poly.pdbx_seq_one_letter_code
_entity_poly.pdbx_strand_id
1 'polypeptide(L)'
;MERPALRVNLIFHDNGAGLSADAMIVASVLSTAGIQTTSSPYQAPPAWDRAAARVARWSGRPRYDLNIFLEHVDHRWWPMARRSMLIPNQEWFHPEWTRRLRGFDRVLCKTQYGLRIFQSLGARAEFLGFTSEDRRLLPGLPREEGVLHIAGRSLRKGTVIVLQAWQQHPEWPRLTVVQRPPQEGYPLWHPPLPNVTYHSHRLSDEEIRELQNRYWLHIRPSEAEGFGHPFAESMSCGAVVITTDAPPMNELVRPDRGILVPAHPTEPQGLVIRQEVEAPALEAAVVRALAMPVSEREEMGGQGRAWWETNDRAFRSRLKAVVAGVG
;
A
#
# COMPACT_ATOMS: atom_id res chain seq x y z
N MET A 1 -36.58 -2.05 -16.79
CA MET A 1 -36.00 -3.24 -16.10
C MET A 1 -34.70 -2.81 -15.51
N GLU A 2 -34.58 -2.83 -14.20
CA GLU A 2 -33.31 -2.60 -13.51
C GLU A 2 -32.32 -3.69 -13.93
N ARG A 3 -31.10 -3.28 -14.31
CA ARG A 3 -30.04 -4.26 -14.58
C ARG A 3 -29.73 -4.97 -13.25
N PRO A 4 -29.60 -6.30 -13.25
CA PRO A 4 -29.23 -7.02 -12.04
C PRO A 4 -27.89 -6.48 -11.54
N ALA A 5 -27.77 -6.35 -10.21
CA ALA A 5 -26.54 -5.89 -9.57
C ALA A 5 -25.35 -6.79 -9.97
N LEU A 6 -24.24 -6.18 -10.36
CA LEU A 6 -23.03 -6.91 -10.71
C LEU A 6 -22.52 -7.71 -9.50
N ARG A 7 -22.14 -8.98 -9.74
CA ARG A 7 -21.56 -9.88 -8.76
C ARG A 7 -20.06 -9.94 -8.96
N VAL A 8 -19.32 -9.35 -8.03
CA VAL A 8 -17.85 -9.26 -8.07
C VAL A 8 -17.25 -10.18 -7.04
N ASN A 9 -16.28 -11.00 -7.43
CA ASN A 9 -15.51 -11.86 -6.54
C ASN A 9 -14.11 -11.29 -6.35
N LEU A 10 -13.74 -10.96 -5.11
CA LEU A 10 -12.41 -10.54 -4.72
C LEU A 10 -11.58 -11.75 -4.29
N ILE A 11 -10.47 -12.00 -4.96
CA ILE A 11 -9.61 -13.16 -4.73
C ILE A 11 -8.28 -12.69 -4.17
N PHE A 12 -7.99 -13.03 -2.92
CA PHE A 12 -6.78 -12.58 -2.25
C PHE A 12 -6.36 -13.52 -1.11
N HIS A 13 -5.12 -13.35 -0.65
CA HIS A 13 -4.64 -13.95 0.59
C HIS A 13 -4.89 -12.98 1.75
N ASP A 14 -5.77 -13.38 2.66
CA ASP A 14 -5.98 -12.60 3.88
C ASP A 14 -4.77 -12.74 4.80
N ASN A 15 -3.89 -11.75 4.76
CA ASN A 15 -2.66 -11.70 5.54
C ASN A 15 -2.78 -10.83 6.81
N GLY A 16 -3.97 -10.30 7.09
CA GLY A 16 -4.24 -9.39 8.20
C GLY A 16 -3.40 -8.10 8.15
N ALA A 17 -2.95 -7.70 6.96
CA ALA A 17 -2.07 -6.55 6.73
C ALA A 17 -2.47 -5.82 5.44
N GLY A 18 -1.51 -5.29 4.68
CA GLY A 18 -1.75 -4.46 3.51
C GLY A 18 -2.68 -5.06 2.45
N LEU A 19 -2.59 -6.37 2.18
CA LEU A 19 -3.45 -7.01 1.19
C LEU A 19 -4.90 -7.16 1.66
N SER A 20 -5.09 -7.41 2.97
CA SER A 20 -6.42 -7.38 3.59
C SER A 20 -7.02 -5.97 3.57
N ALA A 21 -6.21 -4.94 3.80
CA ALA A 21 -6.62 -3.54 3.66
C ALA A 21 -7.01 -3.21 2.21
N ASP A 22 -6.23 -3.67 1.22
CA ASP A 22 -6.57 -3.54 -0.20
C ASP A 22 -7.96 -4.09 -0.50
N ALA A 23 -8.26 -5.30 -0.02
CA ALA A 23 -9.54 -5.96 -0.24
C ALA A 23 -10.71 -5.18 0.40
N MET A 24 -10.53 -4.71 1.63
CA MET A 24 -11.53 -3.90 2.33
C MET A 24 -11.81 -2.57 1.60
N ILE A 25 -10.77 -1.88 1.13
CA ILE A 25 -10.91 -0.63 0.38
C ILE A 25 -11.68 -0.88 -0.92
N VAL A 26 -11.29 -1.90 -1.71
CA VAL A 26 -11.97 -2.23 -2.96
C VAL A 26 -13.43 -2.61 -2.70
N ALA A 27 -13.72 -3.47 -1.72
CA ALA A 27 -15.07 -3.86 -1.36
C ALA A 27 -15.92 -2.67 -0.91
N SER A 28 -15.37 -1.79 -0.08
CA SER A 28 -16.04 -0.56 0.39
C SER A 28 -16.44 0.34 -0.79
N VAL A 29 -15.51 0.58 -1.73
CA VAL A 29 -15.80 1.41 -2.90
C VAL A 29 -16.90 0.82 -3.77
N LEU A 30 -16.87 -0.50 -4.00
CA LEU A 30 -17.87 -1.19 -4.82
C LEU A 30 -19.24 -1.21 -4.14
N SER A 31 -19.27 -1.40 -2.83
CA SER A 31 -20.49 -1.34 -2.03
C SER A 31 -21.21 0.00 -2.16
N THR A 32 -20.47 1.13 -2.16
CA THR A 32 -21.06 2.47 -2.38
C THR A 32 -21.63 2.68 -3.79
N ALA A 33 -21.34 1.77 -4.72
CA ALA A 33 -21.93 1.74 -6.06
C ALA A 33 -23.06 0.70 -6.20
N GLY A 34 -23.52 0.09 -5.09
CA GLY A 34 -24.55 -0.96 -5.10
C GLY A 34 -24.07 -2.31 -5.66
N ILE A 35 -22.75 -2.51 -5.78
CA ILE A 35 -22.15 -3.73 -6.32
C ILE A 35 -21.89 -4.71 -5.16
N GLN A 36 -22.44 -5.91 -5.29
CA GLN A 36 -22.20 -6.96 -4.31
C GLN A 36 -20.83 -7.61 -4.51
N THR A 37 -20.05 -7.68 -3.45
CA THR A 37 -18.74 -8.34 -3.44
C THR A 37 -18.77 -9.61 -2.61
N THR A 38 -18.09 -10.65 -3.10
CA THR A 38 -17.78 -11.88 -2.38
C THR A 38 -16.27 -11.96 -2.21
N SER A 39 -15.78 -12.29 -1.03
CA SER A 39 -14.36 -12.55 -0.78
C SER A 39 -14.08 -14.04 -0.89
N SER A 40 -13.06 -14.40 -1.64
CA SER A 40 -12.60 -15.78 -1.81
C SER A 40 -11.11 -15.90 -1.48
N PRO A 41 -10.69 -16.98 -0.80
CA PRO A 41 -9.27 -17.23 -0.58
C PRO A 41 -8.57 -17.45 -1.94
N TYR A 42 -7.30 -17.10 -2.03
CA TYR A 42 -6.56 -17.27 -3.29
C TYR A 42 -6.33 -18.75 -3.70
N GLN A 43 -6.50 -19.69 -2.74
CA GLN A 43 -6.41 -21.11 -3.06
C GLN A 43 -7.46 -21.51 -4.09
N ALA A 44 -7.07 -22.46 -4.95
CA ALA A 44 -7.94 -22.95 -6.00
C ALA A 44 -9.29 -23.45 -5.47
N PRO A 45 -10.39 -23.11 -6.13
CA PRO A 45 -11.67 -23.73 -5.84
C PRO A 45 -11.62 -25.24 -6.10
N PRO A 46 -12.46 -26.04 -5.44
CA PRO A 46 -12.55 -27.47 -5.65
C PRO A 46 -12.73 -27.86 -7.13
N ALA A 47 -12.22 -29.00 -7.56
CA ALA A 47 -12.25 -29.40 -8.97
C ALA A 47 -13.67 -29.54 -9.51
N TRP A 48 -14.61 -30.06 -8.73
CA TRP A 48 -16.01 -30.19 -9.08
C TRP A 48 -16.69 -28.82 -9.26
N ASP A 49 -16.36 -27.84 -8.43
CA ASP A 49 -16.89 -26.48 -8.51
C ASP A 49 -16.38 -25.79 -9.79
N ARG A 50 -15.10 -26.01 -10.16
CA ARG A 50 -14.52 -25.52 -11.42
C ARG A 50 -15.17 -26.15 -12.65
N ALA A 51 -15.52 -27.45 -12.59
CA ALA A 51 -16.23 -28.12 -13.68
C ALA A 51 -17.65 -27.56 -13.84
N ALA A 52 -18.39 -27.42 -12.74
CA ALA A 52 -19.72 -26.79 -12.75
C ALA A 52 -19.69 -25.34 -13.27
N ALA A 53 -18.67 -24.57 -12.86
CA ALA A 53 -18.51 -23.19 -13.35
C ALA A 53 -18.22 -23.10 -14.84
N ARG A 54 -17.47 -24.05 -15.44
CA ARG A 54 -17.27 -24.09 -16.89
C ARG A 54 -18.58 -24.32 -17.65
N VAL A 55 -19.41 -25.24 -17.16
CA VAL A 55 -20.73 -25.50 -17.75
C VAL A 55 -21.63 -24.27 -17.61
N ALA A 56 -21.67 -23.65 -16.43
CA ALA A 56 -22.45 -22.43 -16.17
C ALA A 56 -21.99 -21.25 -17.06
N ARG A 57 -20.68 -21.09 -17.24
CA ARG A 57 -20.12 -20.07 -18.13
C ARG A 57 -20.51 -20.34 -19.59
N TRP A 58 -20.44 -21.58 -20.05
CA TRP A 58 -20.83 -21.96 -21.38
C TRP A 58 -22.32 -21.73 -21.63
N SER A 59 -23.19 -21.97 -20.64
CA SER A 59 -24.64 -21.66 -20.71
C SER A 59 -24.96 -20.16 -20.53
N GLY A 60 -23.96 -19.28 -20.47
CA GLY A 60 -24.15 -17.82 -20.30
C GLY A 60 -24.49 -17.37 -18.88
N ARG A 61 -24.42 -18.26 -17.88
CA ARG A 61 -24.78 -18.01 -16.48
C ARG A 61 -23.60 -18.25 -15.52
N PRO A 62 -22.48 -17.51 -15.66
CA PRO A 62 -21.36 -17.66 -14.75
C PRO A 62 -21.75 -17.30 -13.31
N ARG A 63 -20.99 -17.82 -12.34
CA ARG A 63 -21.23 -17.57 -10.91
C ARG A 63 -21.05 -16.09 -10.56
N TYR A 64 -20.04 -15.44 -11.17
CA TYR A 64 -19.72 -14.03 -11.00
C TYR A 64 -19.66 -13.33 -12.37
N ASP A 65 -19.84 -12.04 -12.38
CA ASP A 65 -19.68 -11.23 -13.57
C ASP A 65 -18.21 -10.82 -13.71
N LEU A 66 -17.50 -10.62 -12.58
CA LEU A 66 -16.11 -10.21 -12.54
C LEU A 66 -15.36 -10.91 -11.37
N ASN A 67 -14.16 -11.44 -11.66
CA ASN A 67 -13.13 -11.72 -10.68
C ASN A 67 -12.16 -10.55 -10.61
N ILE A 68 -11.84 -10.06 -9.42
CA ILE A 68 -10.73 -9.13 -9.16
C ILE A 68 -9.72 -9.87 -8.29
N PHE A 69 -8.55 -10.10 -8.85
CA PHE A 69 -7.43 -10.70 -8.15
C PHE A 69 -6.60 -9.59 -7.50
N LEU A 70 -6.29 -9.73 -6.22
CA LEU A 70 -5.38 -8.84 -5.52
C LEU A 70 -4.05 -9.56 -5.36
N GLU A 71 -3.00 -9.07 -6.01
CA GLU A 71 -1.63 -9.56 -6.01
C GLU A 71 -1.43 -10.93 -6.67
N HIS A 72 -2.10 -11.97 -6.17
CA HIS A 72 -1.87 -13.35 -6.59
C HIS A 72 -2.61 -13.72 -7.88
N VAL A 73 -1.95 -14.57 -8.70
CA VAL A 73 -2.49 -15.04 -9.97
C VAL A 73 -2.77 -16.53 -9.92
N ASP A 74 -4.05 -16.91 -9.82
CA ASP A 74 -4.48 -18.29 -9.94
C ASP A 74 -5.54 -18.44 -11.05
N HIS A 75 -5.10 -18.94 -12.21
CA HIS A 75 -5.94 -19.14 -13.40
C HIS A 75 -7.10 -20.14 -13.18
N ARG A 76 -7.07 -20.92 -12.12
CA ARG A 76 -8.12 -21.88 -11.77
C ARG A 76 -9.43 -21.19 -11.37
N TRP A 77 -9.38 -19.89 -11.02
CA TRP A 77 -10.54 -19.06 -10.75
C TRP A 77 -11.22 -18.48 -12.01
N TRP A 78 -10.55 -18.47 -13.19
CA TRP A 78 -11.10 -17.87 -14.41
C TRP A 78 -12.45 -18.42 -14.84
N PRO A 79 -12.76 -19.74 -14.73
CA PRO A 79 -14.07 -20.24 -15.12
C PRO A 79 -15.23 -19.69 -14.28
N MET A 80 -14.97 -19.16 -13.08
CA MET A 80 -16.00 -18.70 -12.14
C MET A 80 -16.67 -17.39 -12.57
N ALA A 81 -16.03 -16.58 -13.43
CA ALA A 81 -16.55 -15.29 -13.85
C ALA A 81 -16.52 -15.10 -15.36
N ARG A 82 -17.26 -14.11 -15.83
CA ARG A 82 -17.22 -13.68 -17.26
C ARG A 82 -15.89 -13.05 -17.60
N ARG A 83 -15.40 -12.17 -16.72
CA ARG A 83 -14.16 -11.40 -16.86
C ARG A 83 -13.27 -11.54 -15.62
N SER A 84 -11.99 -11.30 -15.82
CA SER A 84 -11.01 -11.34 -14.75
C SER A 84 -10.08 -10.15 -14.85
N MET A 85 -9.90 -9.43 -13.75
CA MET A 85 -8.98 -8.31 -13.63
C MET A 85 -7.98 -8.58 -12.52
N LEU A 86 -6.80 -7.98 -12.61
CA LEU A 86 -5.73 -8.09 -11.63
C LEU A 86 -5.37 -6.70 -11.11
N ILE A 87 -5.25 -6.56 -9.79
CA ILE A 87 -4.63 -5.43 -9.10
C ILE A 87 -3.33 -5.94 -8.48
N PRO A 88 -2.19 -5.82 -9.15
CA PRO A 88 -0.93 -6.40 -8.71
C PRO A 88 -0.18 -5.52 -7.70
N ASN A 89 0.71 -6.16 -6.93
CA ASN A 89 1.85 -5.53 -6.27
C ASN A 89 3.13 -6.00 -6.97
N GLN A 90 3.82 -5.09 -7.63
CA GLN A 90 4.96 -5.43 -8.49
C GLN A 90 6.15 -6.02 -7.72
N GLU A 91 6.35 -5.62 -6.47
CA GLU A 91 7.43 -6.11 -5.60
C GLU A 91 7.19 -7.53 -5.09
N TRP A 92 5.95 -8.01 -5.13
CA TRP A 92 5.59 -9.39 -4.77
C TRP A 92 5.13 -10.23 -5.96
N PHE A 93 5.16 -9.64 -7.17
CA PHE A 93 4.72 -10.34 -8.38
C PHE A 93 5.77 -11.38 -8.80
N HIS A 94 5.37 -12.64 -8.78
CA HIS A 94 6.26 -13.74 -9.14
C HIS A 94 6.54 -13.76 -10.66
N PRO A 95 7.79 -13.79 -11.13
CA PRO A 95 8.11 -13.77 -12.57
C PRO A 95 7.40 -14.85 -13.38
N GLU A 96 7.15 -16.03 -12.80
CA GLU A 96 6.42 -17.13 -13.45
C GLU A 96 4.97 -16.77 -13.81
N TRP A 97 4.37 -15.79 -13.12
CA TRP A 97 3.00 -15.34 -13.39
C TRP A 97 2.92 -14.48 -14.65
N THR A 98 4.03 -13.99 -15.18
CA THR A 98 4.07 -13.14 -16.39
C THR A 98 3.33 -13.78 -17.57
N ARG A 99 3.50 -15.09 -17.77
CA ARG A 99 2.82 -15.82 -18.84
C ARG A 99 1.30 -15.79 -18.73
N ARG A 100 0.77 -15.57 -17.53
CA ARG A 100 -0.68 -15.55 -17.22
C ARG A 100 -1.30 -14.18 -17.37
N LEU A 101 -0.51 -13.11 -17.52
CA LEU A 101 -1.01 -11.74 -17.67
C LEU A 101 -1.97 -11.57 -18.84
N ARG A 102 -1.72 -12.31 -19.94
CA ARG A 102 -2.57 -12.29 -21.14
C ARG A 102 -3.98 -12.87 -20.92
N GLY A 103 -4.18 -13.62 -19.84
CA GLY A 103 -5.48 -14.18 -19.45
C GLY A 103 -6.39 -13.19 -18.71
N PHE A 104 -5.87 -12.04 -18.31
CA PHE A 104 -6.66 -10.99 -17.69
C PHE A 104 -7.22 -10.03 -18.74
N ASP A 105 -8.47 -9.62 -18.55
CA ASP A 105 -9.09 -8.59 -19.39
C ASP A 105 -8.39 -7.25 -19.19
N ARG A 106 -8.01 -6.94 -17.93
CA ARG A 106 -7.25 -5.74 -17.56
C ARG A 106 -6.33 -6.03 -16.37
N VAL A 107 -5.19 -5.33 -16.34
CA VAL A 107 -4.27 -5.26 -15.20
C VAL A 107 -4.31 -3.82 -14.67
N LEU A 108 -4.82 -3.65 -13.48
CA LEU A 108 -5.15 -2.35 -12.89
C LEU A 108 -4.02 -1.91 -11.94
N CYS A 109 -3.14 -1.06 -12.41
CA CYS A 109 -1.92 -0.70 -11.71
C CYS A 109 -2.15 0.42 -10.70
N LYS A 110 -1.63 0.25 -9.49
CA LYS A 110 -1.76 1.20 -8.37
C LYS A 110 -0.92 2.47 -8.57
N THR A 111 0.18 2.37 -9.33
CA THR A 111 1.17 3.44 -9.55
C THR A 111 1.54 3.54 -11.03
N GLN A 112 2.08 4.67 -11.47
CA GLN A 112 2.61 4.82 -12.82
C GLN A 112 3.85 3.93 -13.04
N TYR A 113 4.63 3.71 -11.97
CA TYR A 113 5.74 2.77 -12.00
C TYR A 113 5.27 1.35 -12.32
N GLY A 114 4.29 0.85 -11.57
CA GLY A 114 3.66 -0.44 -11.84
C GLY A 114 3.06 -0.51 -13.24
N LEU A 115 2.40 0.55 -13.71
CA LEU A 115 1.85 0.62 -15.07
C LEU A 115 2.93 0.37 -16.12
N ARG A 116 4.06 1.08 -16.05
CA ARG A 116 5.18 0.89 -17.00
C ARG A 116 5.73 -0.54 -17.00
N ILE A 117 5.88 -1.14 -15.79
CA ILE A 117 6.35 -2.52 -15.66
C ILE A 117 5.38 -3.49 -16.35
N PHE A 118 4.09 -3.44 -16.03
CA PHE A 118 3.13 -4.40 -16.58
C PHE A 118 2.86 -4.17 -18.08
N GLN A 119 2.96 -2.94 -18.58
CA GLN A 119 2.91 -2.65 -20.02
C GLN A 119 4.12 -3.26 -20.74
N SER A 120 5.33 -3.13 -20.20
CA SER A 120 6.53 -3.74 -20.80
C SER A 120 6.48 -5.27 -20.86
N LEU A 121 5.70 -5.91 -19.99
CA LEU A 121 5.43 -7.34 -19.99
C LEU A 121 4.30 -7.75 -20.95
N GLY A 122 3.75 -6.81 -21.73
CA GLY A 122 2.68 -7.04 -22.69
C GLY A 122 1.30 -7.27 -22.07
N ALA A 123 1.09 -6.84 -20.82
CA ALA A 123 -0.23 -6.87 -20.19
C ALA A 123 -1.13 -5.75 -20.73
N ARG A 124 -2.44 -5.96 -20.69
CA ARG A 124 -3.45 -4.90 -20.91
C ARG A 124 -3.54 -4.04 -19.63
N ALA A 125 -2.46 -3.31 -19.36
CA ALA A 125 -2.30 -2.56 -18.14
C ALA A 125 -2.89 -1.15 -18.24
N GLU A 126 -3.62 -0.73 -17.19
CA GLU A 126 -4.25 0.57 -17.05
C GLU A 126 -3.92 1.15 -15.69
N PHE A 127 -3.82 2.48 -15.59
CA PHE A 127 -3.63 3.15 -14.32
C PHE A 127 -4.94 3.27 -13.56
N LEU A 128 -5.02 2.56 -12.45
CA LEU A 128 -6.12 2.68 -11.49
C LEU A 128 -5.81 3.74 -10.43
N GLY A 129 -4.56 3.84 -10.02
CA GLY A 129 -4.20 4.45 -8.75
C GLY A 129 -4.61 3.56 -7.58
N PHE A 130 -4.40 4.05 -6.36
CA PHE A 130 -4.90 3.41 -5.15
C PHE A 130 -5.03 4.44 -4.02
N THR A 131 -5.59 4.02 -2.87
CA THR A 131 -5.75 4.90 -1.70
C THR A 131 -5.45 4.13 -0.41
N SER A 132 -5.47 4.82 0.70
CA SER A 132 -5.51 4.26 2.05
C SER A 132 -6.80 4.67 2.75
N GLU A 133 -7.03 4.13 3.92
CA GLU A 133 -8.02 4.69 4.84
C GLU A 133 -7.64 6.12 5.26
N ASP A 134 -8.65 6.95 5.56
CA ASP A 134 -8.45 8.23 6.21
C ASP A 134 -8.11 8.00 7.69
N ARG A 135 -6.87 8.27 8.04
CA ARG A 135 -6.39 8.06 9.41
C ARG A 135 -6.55 9.29 10.30
N ARG A 136 -6.99 10.43 9.76
CA ARG A 136 -7.17 11.66 10.52
C ARG A 136 -8.18 11.49 11.63
N LEU A 137 -7.83 11.96 12.82
CA LEU A 137 -8.75 12.08 13.94
C LEU A 137 -9.43 13.46 13.95
N LEU A 138 -10.71 13.49 14.26
CA LEU A 138 -11.50 14.70 14.43
C LEU A 138 -12.30 14.61 15.75
N PRO A 139 -12.12 15.54 16.73
CA PRO A 139 -11.13 16.62 16.69
C PRO A 139 -9.69 16.11 16.65
N GLY A 140 -8.77 16.90 16.09
CA GLY A 140 -7.34 16.53 16.02
C GLY A 140 -6.69 16.46 17.40
N LEU A 141 -5.67 15.60 17.52
CA LEU A 141 -4.80 15.57 18.70
C LEU A 141 -3.75 16.68 18.63
N PRO A 142 -3.33 17.24 19.77
CA PRO A 142 -2.14 18.08 19.82
C PRO A 142 -0.93 17.32 19.26
N ARG A 143 -0.17 17.95 18.39
CA ARG A 143 1.05 17.38 17.84
C ARG A 143 2.18 17.45 18.85
N GLU A 144 2.94 16.36 18.97
CA GLU A 144 4.13 16.27 19.81
C GLU A 144 5.38 16.43 18.96
N GLU A 145 6.42 17.02 19.58
CA GLU A 145 7.77 17.00 18.99
C GLU A 145 8.34 15.60 19.09
N GLY A 146 8.44 14.94 17.95
CA GLY A 146 8.93 13.56 17.84
C GLY A 146 8.71 13.03 16.44
N VAL A 147 9.20 11.82 16.22
CA VAL A 147 9.21 11.16 14.92
C VAL A 147 8.58 9.77 15.03
N LEU A 148 7.74 9.41 14.07
CA LEU A 148 7.10 8.09 14.00
C LEU A 148 7.70 7.25 12.87
N HIS A 149 8.07 6.02 13.21
CA HIS A 149 8.46 4.98 12.26
C HIS A 149 7.60 3.74 12.45
N ILE A 150 6.79 3.38 11.46
CA ILE A 150 5.99 2.15 11.48
C ILE A 150 6.47 1.22 10.37
N ALA A 151 7.04 0.10 10.74
CA ALA A 151 7.52 -0.95 9.84
C ALA A 151 6.59 -2.19 9.81
N GLY A 152 5.72 -2.33 10.80
CA GLY A 152 4.86 -3.51 10.92
C GLY A 152 5.70 -4.79 11.07
N ARG A 153 5.50 -5.78 10.19
CA ARG A 153 6.29 -7.02 10.16
C ARG A 153 7.35 -7.02 9.05
N SER A 154 7.48 -5.92 8.31
CA SER A 154 8.42 -5.84 7.19
C SER A 154 9.81 -5.45 7.65
N LEU A 155 10.82 -6.14 7.14
CA LEU A 155 12.23 -5.79 7.31
C LEU A 155 12.72 -4.82 6.22
N ARG A 156 11.86 -4.44 5.26
CA ARG A 156 12.17 -3.61 4.08
C ARG A 156 11.68 -2.16 4.22
N LYS A 157 11.47 -1.71 5.45
CA LYS A 157 11.02 -0.33 5.73
C LYS A 157 12.15 0.58 6.23
N GLY A 158 13.40 0.11 6.12
CA GLY A 158 14.58 0.88 6.51
C GLY A 158 14.73 1.10 8.02
N THR A 159 14.14 0.23 8.86
CA THR A 159 14.20 0.41 10.33
C THR A 159 15.64 0.44 10.84
N VAL A 160 16.52 -0.40 10.31
CA VAL A 160 17.91 -0.48 10.76
C VAL A 160 18.63 0.85 10.55
N ILE A 161 18.54 1.43 9.36
CA ILE A 161 19.22 2.70 9.07
C ILE A 161 18.63 3.87 9.87
N VAL A 162 17.31 3.86 10.12
CA VAL A 162 16.67 4.85 11.00
C VAL A 162 17.21 4.75 12.41
N LEU A 163 17.34 3.54 12.98
CA LEU A 163 17.89 3.34 14.32
C LEU A 163 19.37 3.69 14.38
N GLN A 164 20.15 3.40 13.34
CA GLN A 164 21.56 3.82 13.26
C GLN A 164 21.70 5.34 13.32
N ALA A 165 20.86 6.08 12.58
CA ALA A 165 20.84 7.55 12.63
C ALA A 165 20.51 8.06 14.04
N TRP A 166 19.50 7.51 14.73
CA TRP A 166 19.17 7.89 16.12
C TRP A 166 20.26 7.51 17.13
N GLN A 167 20.99 6.44 16.87
CA GLN A 167 22.14 6.05 17.70
C GLN A 167 23.29 7.07 17.60
N GLN A 168 23.50 7.67 16.43
CA GLN A 168 24.52 8.72 16.24
C GLN A 168 24.08 10.08 16.80
N HIS A 169 22.77 10.28 16.96
CA HIS A 169 22.17 11.56 17.36
C HIS A 169 21.29 11.43 18.62
N PRO A 170 21.86 11.20 19.79
CA PRO A 170 21.10 11.07 21.04
C PRO A 170 20.37 12.37 21.44
N GLU A 171 20.75 13.53 20.87
CA GLU A 171 20.13 14.83 21.06
C GLU A 171 18.84 15.00 20.23
N TRP A 172 18.58 14.14 19.24
CA TRP A 172 17.36 14.24 18.44
C TRP A 172 16.11 13.94 19.25
N PRO A 173 14.94 14.47 18.83
CA PRO A 173 13.70 14.21 19.51
C PRO A 173 13.35 12.71 19.52
N ARG A 174 12.42 12.34 20.38
CA ARG A 174 11.98 10.95 20.53
C ARG A 174 11.53 10.33 19.20
N LEU A 175 12.08 9.17 18.89
CA LEU A 175 11.61 8.30 17.83
C LEU A 175 10.71 7.21 18.42
N THR A 176 9.49 7.09 17.90
CA THR A 176 8.60 5.97 18.22
C THR A 176 8.65 4.97 17.07
N VAL A 177 9.13 3.75 17.36
CA VAL A 177 9.25 2.65 16.40
C VAL A 177 8.18 1.61 16.66
N VAL A 178 7.35 1.32 15.64
CA VAL A 178 6.37 0.24 15.69
C VAL A 178 6.83 -0.84 14.71
N GLN A 179 7.48 -1.88 15.26
CA GLN A 179 7.96 -2.99 14.45
C GLN A 179 7.78 -4.31 15.21
N ARG A 180 7.16 -5.27 14.55
CA ARG A 180 7.01 -6.64 15.06
C ARG A 180 7.94 -7.58 14.31
N PRO A 181 8.39 -8.68 14.92
CA PRO A 181 9.14 -9.69 14.20
C PRO A 181 8.29 -10.28 13.05
N PRO A 182 8.89 -10.60 11.90
CA PRO A 182 8.19 -11.21 10.77
C PRO A 182 7.60 -12.58 11.13
N GLN A 183 8.24 -13.29 12.03
CA GLN A 183 7.80 -14.55 12.64
C GLN A 183 8.20 -14.59 14.10
N GLU A 184 7.55 -15.42 14.89
CA GLU A 184 7.88 -15.60 16.29
C GLU A 184 9.34 -16.04 16.48
N GLY A 185 10.02 -15.45 17.48
CA GLY A 185 11.43 -15.73 17.76
C GLY A 185 12.45 -15.06 16.82
N TYR A 186 12.01 -14.33 15.78
CA TYR A 186 12.95 -13.60 14.91
C TYR A 186 13.59 -12.42 15.67
N PRO A 187 14.92 -12.33 15.75
CA PRO A 187 15.59 -11.25 16.47
C PRO A 187 15.49 -9.95 15.68
N LEU A 188 14.84 -8.95 16.27
CA LEU A 188 14.90 -7.57 15.78
C LEU A 188 16.12 -6.86 16.37
N TRP A 189 16.78 -6.04 15.56
CA TRP A 189 17.81 -5.18 16.05
C TRP A 189 17.19 -3.91 16.64
N HIS A 190 16.98 -3.93 17.97
CA HIS A 190 16.42 -2.84 18.76
C HIS A 190 17.43 -2.47 19.86
N PRO A 191 18.46 -1.67 19.54
CA PRO A 191 19.45 -1.27 20.55
C PRO A 191 18.77 -0.38 21.60
N PRO A 192 19.20 -0.44 22.88
CA PRO A 192 18.67 0.40 23.95
C PRO A 192 19.14 1.84 23.76
N LEU A 193 18.33 2.66 23.09
CA LEU A 193 18.62 4.07 22.83
C LEU A 193 17.77 4.96 23.74
N PRO A 194 18.33 6.01 24.37
CA PRO A 194 17.62 6.83 25.36
C PRO A 194 16.47 7.65 24.74
N ASN A 195 16.57 7.97 23.45
CA ASN A 195 15.59 8.76 22.70
C ASN A 195 14.72 7.90 21.77
N VAL A 196 14.64 6.56 21.97
CA VAL A 196 13.80 5.66 21.17
C VAL A 196 12.82 4.87 22.03
N THR A 197 11.58 4.83 21.61
CA THR A 197 10.52 3.97 22.20
C THR A 197 10.14 2.88 21.20
N TYR A 198 10.14 1.62 21.65
CA TYR A 198 9.82 0.47 20.80
C TYR A 198 8.48 -0.14 21.14
N HIS A 199 7.66 -0.37 20.13
CA HIS A 199 6.47 -1.20 20.20
C HIS A 199 6.68 -2.46 19.36
N SER A 200 7.11 -3.55 20.01
CA SER A 200 7.41 -4.84 19.35
C SER A 200 6.23 -5.82 19.40
N HIS A 201 5.12 -5.45 20.02
CA HIS A 201 3.86 -6.21 20.04
C HIS A 201 2.84 -5.65 19.06
N ARG A 202 1.71 -6.34 18.93
CA ARG A 202 0.61 -5.86 18.10
C ARG A 202 -0.11 -4.71 18.81
N LEU A 203 -0.10 -3.55 18.20
CA LEU A 203 -0.98 -2.46 18.57
C LEU A 203 -2.35 -2.62 17.90
N SER A 204 -3.38 -2.11 18.55
CA SER A 204 -4.71 -1.96 17.95
C SER A 204 -4.69 -0.93 16.82
N ASP A 205 -5.72 -0.94 16.00
CA ASP A 205 -5.85 0.07 14.94
C ASP A 205 -5.99 1.49 15.50
N GLU A 206 -6.67 1.63 16.63
CA GLU A 206 -6.83 2.89 17.36
C GLU A 206 -5.50 3.45 17.87
N GLU A 207 -4.67 2.60 18.52
CA GLU A 207 -3.33 3.00 18.98
C GLU A 207 -2.43 3.44 17.81
N ILE A 208 -2.46 2.72 16.68
CA ILE A 208 -1.72 3.11 15.48
C ILE A 208 -2.22 4.47 14.96
N ARG A 209 -3.53 4.66 14.90
CA ARG A 209 -4.15 5.90 14.45
C ARG A 209 -3.82 7.07 15.35
N GLU A 210 -3.81 6.88 16.66
CA GLU A 210 -3.37 7.89 17.62
C GLU A 210 -1.92 8.29 17.40
N LEU A 211 -1.00 7.32 17.25
CA LEU A 211 0.41 7.59 16.95
C LEU A 211 0.56 8.37 15.64
N GLN A 212 -0.17 8.00 14.60
CA GLN A 212 -0.15 8.70 13.32
C GLN A 212 -0.62 10.16 13.40
N ASN A 213 -1.55 10.49 14.31
CA ASN A 213 -2.03 11.85 14.53
C ASN A 213 -1.18 12.63 15.54
N ARG A 214 -0.53 11.96 16.48
CA ARG A 214 0.30 12.55 17.53
C ARG A 214 1.57 13.18 16.97
N TYR A 215 2.24 12.50 16.05
CA TYR A 215 3.50 12.97 15.46
C TYR A 215 3.29 13.73 14.15
N TRP A 216 3.99 14.86 14.01
CA TRP A 216 3.95 15.66 12.79
C TRP A 216 4.91 15.13 11.72
N LEU A 217 5.94 14.34 12.09
CA LEU A 217 6.97 13.80 11.19
C LEU A 217 6.95 12.28 11.20
N HIS A 218 6.78 11.69 10.01
CA HIS A 218 6.84 10.24 9.81
C HIS A 218 8.01 9.89 8.92
N ILE A 219 8.89 9.01 9.40
CA ILE A 219 10.07 8.56 8.65
C ILE A 219 9.84 7.15 8.11
N ARG A 220 9.98 6.98 6.79
CA ARG A 220 9.63 5.74 6.10
C ARG A 220 10.54 5.48 4.89
N PRO A 221 11.84 5.20 5.09
CA PRO A 221 12.78 4.95 4.01
C PRO A 221 12.62 3.52 3.47
N SER A 222 11.46 3.27 2.85
CA SER A 222 11.12 1.95 2.30
C SER A 222 11.99 1.61 1.09
N GLU A 223 12.41 0.35 0.99
CA GLU A 223 13.24 -0.16 -0.11
C GLU A 223 12.42 -0.48 -1.37
N ALA A 224 11.18 -0.89 -1.21
CA ALA A 224 10.23 -1.21 -2.29
C ALA A 224 8.79 -1.16 -1.78
N GLU A 225 7.85 -0.81 -2.67
CA GLU A 225 6.41 -0.76 -2.38
C GLU A 225 5.59 -1.14 -3.61
N GLY A 226 4.41 -1.70 -3.37
CA GLY A 226 3.38 -1.87 -4.41
C GLY A 226 2.61 -0.58 -4.65
N PHE A 227 2.13 0.01 -3.57
CA PHE A 227 1.51 1.34 -3.53
C PHE A 227 2.18 2.21 -2.47
N GLY A 228 2.19 1.75 -1.22
CA GLY A 228 2.71 2.51 -0.08
C GLY A 228 1.59 3.09 0.78
N HIS A 229 0.70 2.24 1.28
CA HIS A 229 -0.33 2.64 2.27
C HIS A 229 0.23 3.54 3.38
N PRO A 230 1.38 3.22 3.99
CA PRO A 230 1.92 4.03 5.07
C PRO A 230 2.19 5.48 4.71
N PHE A 231 2.51 5.79 3.45
CA PHE A 231 2.69 7.18 3.00
C PHE A 231 1.35 7.89 2.88
N ALA A 232 0.39 7.24 2.21
CA ALA A 232 -0.96 7.79 2.05
C ALA A 232 -1.65 7.99 3.41
N GLU A 233 -1.51 7.04 4.33
CA GLU A 233 -2.00 7.17 5.71
C GLU A 233 -1.36 8.33 6.44
N SER A 234 -0.03 8.49 6.36
CA SER A 234 0.69 9.61 6.97
C SER A 234 0.20 10.96 6.43
N MET A 235 0.06 11.07 5.11
CA MET A 235 -0.45 12.26 4.44
C MET A 235 -1.94 12.51 4.76
N SER A 236 -2.74 11.47 4.96
CA SER A 236 -4.14 11.63 5.39
C SER A 236 -4.24 12.32 6.75
N CYS A 237 -3.29 12.08 7.65
CA CYS A 237 -3.17 12.76 8.93
C CYS A 237 -2.57 14.18 8.82
N GLY A 238 -2.11 14.60 7.65
CA GLY A 238 -1.37 15.86 7.48
C GLY A 238 0.02 15.82 8.12
N ALA A 239 0.66 14.65 8.18
CA ALA A 239 2.03 14.52 8.64
C ALA A 239 3.00 14.75 7.47
N VAL A 240 4.18 15.32 7.77
CA VAL A 240 5.30 15.38 6.83
C VAL A 240 5.95 13.99 6.74
N VAL A 241 6.23 13.53 5.54
CA VAL A 241 6.80 12.20 5.30
C VAL A 241 8.23 12.34 4.79
N ILE A 242 9.19 11.68 5.45
CA ILE A 242 10.52 11.43 4.90
C ILE A 242 10.52 10.04 4.26
N THR A 243 10.90 9.92 2.99
CA THR A 243 10.95 8.64 2.29
C THR A 243 12.04 8.58 1.21
N THR A 244 12.26 7.39 0.69
CA THR A 244 13.20 7.07 -0.38
C THR A 244 12.84 7.79 -1.69
N ASP A 245 13.80 8.45 -2.33
CA ASP A 245 13.64 9.07 -3.65
C ASP A 245 13.78 8.05 -4.77
N ALA A 246 12.83 7.16 -4.84
CA ALA A 246 12.73 6.16 -5.89
C ALA A 246 11.27 5.74 -6.10
N PRO A 247 10.89 5.30 -7.31
CA PRO A 247 9.53 4.84 -7.55
C PRO A 247 9.23 3.48 -6.85
N PRO A 248 8.01 3.30 -6.34
CA PRO A 248 6.87 4.22 -6.46
C PRO A 248 6.78 5.27 -5.34
N MET A 249 7.69 5.28 -4.36
CA MET A 249 7.64 6.15 -3.18
C MET A 249 7.56 7.62 -3.56
N ASN A 250 8.42 8.06 -4.50
CA ASN A 250 8.47 9.44 -5.00
C ASN A 250 7.34 9.83 -5.99
N GLU A 251 6.46 8.88 -6.35
CA GLU A 251 5.21 9.22 -7.03
C GLU A 251 4.16 9.77 -6.04
N LEU A 252 4.13 9.21 -4.83
CA LEU A 252 3.19 9.58 -3.78
C LEU A 252 3.70 10.79 -3.00
N VAL A 253 4.92 10.70 -2.50
CA VAL A 253 5.58 11.76 -1.75
C VAL A 253 6.43 12.58 -2.73
N ARG A 254 6.21 13.90 -2.76
CA ARG A 254 6.94 14.84 -3.59
C ARG A 254 7.48 15.99 -2.75
N PRO A 255 8.42 16.81 -3.26
CA PRO A 255 9.02 17.89 -2.49
C PRO A 255 8.04 18.95 -1.95
N ASP A 256 6.84 19.05 -2.52
CA ASP A 256 5.76 19.94 -2.06
C ASP A 256 5.00 19.40 -0.84
N ARG A 257 5.12 18.10 -0.53
CA ARG A 257 4.36 17.41 0.52
C ARG A 257 5.15 16.38 1.32
N GLY A 258 6.48 16.45 1.26
CA GLY A 258 7.38 15.58 2.01
C GLY A 258 8.85 15.76 1.62
N ILE A 259 9.71 14.96 2.20
CA ILE A 259 11.16 15.02 2.00
C ILE A 259 11.62 13.71 1.37
N LEU A 260 12.29 13.83 0.25
CA LEU A 260 12.86 12.69 -0.48
C LEU A 260 14.33 12.52 -0.12
N VAL A 261 14.73 11.28 0.16
CA VAL A 261 16.10 10.88 0.50
C VAL A 261 16.71 10.18 -0.69
N PRO A 262 17.83 10.67 -1.26
CA PRO A 262 18.53 9.97 -2.32
C PRO A 262 18.83 8.52 -1.98
N ALA A 263 18.66 7.62 -2.95
CA ALA A 263 18.83 6.19 -2.78
C ALA A 263 19.55 5.57 -3.98
N HIS A 264 20.08 4.38 -3.78
CA HIS A 264 20.74 3.60 -4.82
C HIS A 264 20.09 2.21 -4.98
N PRO A 265 20.12 1.65 -6.19
CA PRO A 265 19.58 0.33 -6.45
C PRO A 265 20.44 -0.76 -5.78
N THR A 266 19.76 -1.81 -5.26
CA THR A 266 20.41 -2.97 -4.65
C THR A 266 19.97 -4.26 -5.33
N GLU A 267 19.16 -5.08 -4.70
CA GLU A 267 18.81 -6.40 -5.20
C GLU A 267 17.40 -6.45 -5.81
N PRO A 268 17.17 -7.37 -6.75
CA PRO A 268 15.83 -7.60 -7.27
C PRO A 268 14.86 -8.10 -6.20
N GLN A 269 13.59 -7.65 -6.28
CA GLN A 269 12.47 -8.17 -5.52
C GLN A 269 11.22 -8.20 -6.42
N GLY A 270 10.72 -9.38 -6.73
CA GLY A 270 9.62 -9.53 -7.69
C GLY A 270 9.98 -8.94 -9.06
N LEU A 271 9.28 -7.91 -9.47
CA LEU A 271 9.51 -7.18 -10.74
C LEU A 271 10.23 -5.84 -10.55
N VAL A 272 10.73 -5.55 -9.37
CA VAL A 272 11.40 -4.27 -9.05
C VAL A 272 12.81 -4.48 -8.56
N ILE A 273 13.60 -3.42 -8.56
CA ILE A 273 14.90 -3.35 -7.89
C ILE A 273 14.69 -2.58 -6.58
N ARG A 274 15.12 -3.15 -5.47
CA ARG A 274 15.09 -2.46 -4.17
C ARG A 274 16.00 -1.23 -4.22
N GLN A 275 15.64 -0.24 -3.42
CA GLN A 275 16.34 1.04 -3.32
C GLN A 275 16.69 1.30 -1.86
N GLU A 276 17.95 1.47 -1.56
CA GLU A 276 18.42 1.72 -0.21
C GLU A 276 18.96 3.15 -0.08
N VAL A 277 18.59 3.80 1.03
CA VAL A 277 19.12 5.13 1.38
C VAL A 277 20.41 4.96 2.18
N GLU A 278 21.32 5.91 2.08
CA GLU A 278 22.54 5.95 2.88
C GLU A 278 22.35 6.78 4.15
N ALA A 279 23.06 6.43 5.22
CA ALA A 279 22.95 7.10 6.52
C ALA A 279 23.16 8.61 6.43
N PRO A 280 24.21 9.16 5.78
CA PRO A 280 24.39 10.61 5.69
C PRO A 280 23.24 11.33 4.99
N ALA A 281 22.64 10.72 3.96
CA ALA A 281 21.52 11.30 3.24
C ALA A 281 20.25 11.32 4.09
N LEU A 282 20.00 10.24 4.86
CA LEU A 282 18.89 10.15 5.79
C LEU A 282 19.04 11.16 6.93
N GLU A 283 20.23 11.27 7.53
CA GLU A 283 20.53 12.23 8.58
C GLU A 283 20.30 13.68 8.10
N ALA A 284 20.79 14.03 6.90
CA ALA A 284 20.57 15.35 6.32
C ALA A 284 19.07 15.65 6.14
N ALA A 285 18.27 14.66 5.72
CA ALA A 285 16.82 14.81 5.58
C ALA A 285 16.13 15.01 6.93
N VAL A 286 16.55 14.29 7.97
CA VAL A 286 16.02 14.44 9.33
C VAL A 286 16.38 15.83 9.87
N VAL A 287 17.65 16.26 9.77
CA VAL A 287 18.09 17.59 10.20
C VAL A 287 17.27 18.68 9.51
N ARG A 288 17.07 18.58 8.18
CA ARG A 288 16.23 19.50 7.44
C ARG A 288 14.79 19.54 8.00
N ALA A 289 14.18 18.37 8.25
CA ALA A 289 12.83 18.29 8.80
C ALA A 289 12.74 18.93 10.18
N LEU A 290 13.67 18.61 11.07
CA LEU A 290 13.68 19.15 12.44
C LEU A 290 13.90 20.66 12.49
N ALA A 291 14.61 21.22 11.52
CA ALA A 291 14.84 22.66 11.41
C ALA A 291 13.64 23.43 10.80
N MET A 292 12.63 22.75 10.27
CA MET A 292 11.48 23.41 9.64
C MET A 292 10.66 24.22 10.65
N PRO A 293 10.31 25.46 10.36
CA PRO A 293 9.33 26.23 11.15
C PRO A 293 7.97 25.52 11.18
N VAL A 294 7.20 25.74 12.23
CA VAL A 294 5.86 25.14 12.39
C VAL A 294 4.97 25.45 11.17
N SER A 295 5.01 26.68 10.66
CA SER A 295 4.22 27.09 9.48
C SER A 295 4.57 26.28 8.22
N GLU A 296 5.85 25.99 8.01
CA GLU A 296 6.29 25.16 6.87
C GLU A 296 5.84 23.70 7.04
N ARG A 297 5.92 23.14 8.26
CA ARG A 297 5.41 21.81 8.58
C ARG A 297 3.92 21.68 8.31
N GLU A 298 3.14 22.69 8.72
CA GLU A 298 1.69 22.75 8.50
C GLU A 298 1.33 22.88 7.03
N GLU A 299 2.06 23.72 6.29
CA GLU A 299 1.87 23.88 4.84
C GLU A 299 2.16 22.56 4.11
N MET A 300 3.33 21.95 4.34
CA MET A 300 3.73 20.69 3.70
C MET A 300 2.76 19.54 4.07
N GLY A 301 2.38 19.43 5.35
CA GLY A 301 1.38 18.47 5.80
C GLY A 301 0.01 18.71 5.19
N GLY A 302 -0.40 19.99 5.04
CA GLY A 302 -1.61 20.41 4.35
C GLY A 302 -1.64 20.02 2.87
N GLN A 303 -0.52 20.19 2.15
CA GLN A 303 -0.35 19.74 0.77
C GLN A 303 -0.45 18.19 0.68
N GLY A 304 0.16 17.46 1.63
CA GLY A 304 0.01 16.01 1.74
C GLY A 304 -1.45 15.58 1.90
N ARG A 305 -2.18 16.25 2.79
CA ARG A 305 -3.60 15.99 3.02
C ARG A 305 -4.45 16.29 1.77
N ALA A 306 -4.24 17.42 1.13
CA ALA A 306 -4.97 17.79 -0.09
C ALA A 306 -4.72 16.80 -1.25
N TRP A 307 -3.48 16.32 -1.37
CA TRP A 307 -3.16 15.26 -2.33
C TRP A 307 -3.90 13.98 -1.99
N TRP A 308 -3.90 13.54 -0.74
CA TRP A 308 -4.60 12.31 -0.32
C TRP A 308 -6.08 12.38 -0.68
N GLU A 309 -6.77 13.48 -0.35
CA GLU A 309 -8.19 13.68 -0.64
C GLU A 309 -8.50 13.63 -2.14
N THR A 310 -7.65 14.24 -2.95
CA THR A 310 -7.79 14.26 -4.41
C THR A 310 -7.54 12.88 -5.00
N ASN A 311 -6.49 12.20 -4.51
CA ASN A 311 -6.13 10.85 -4.94
C ASN A 311 -7.23 9.82 -4.57
N ASP A 312 -7.78 9.91 -3.35
CA ASP A 312 -8.87 9.03 -2.88
C ASP A 312 -10.11 9.17 -3.78
N ARG A 313 -10.57 10.41 -4.03
CA ARG A 313 -11.70 10.66 -4.93
C ARG A 313 -11.45 10.11 -6.34
N ALA A 314 -10.25 10.33 -6.86
CA ALA A 314 -9.88 9.89 -8.19
C ALA A 314 -9.83 8.36 -8.31
N PHE A 315 -9.23 7.67 -7.33
CA PHE A 315 -9.20 6.22 -7.27
C PHE A 315 -10.63 5.64 -7.22
N ARG A 316 -11.47 6.13 -6.29
CA ARG A 316 -12.86 5.67 -6.14
C ARG A 316 -13.65 5.83 -7.44
N SER A 317 -13.48 6.96 -8.13
CA SER A 317 -14.14 7.21 -9.41
C SER A 317 -13.65 6.24 -10.50
N ARG A 318 -12.33 6.04 -10.64
CA ARG A 318 -11.76 5.13 -11.64
C ARG A 318 -12.18 3.68 -11.40
N LEU A 319 -12.13 3.20 -10.13
CA LEU A 319 -12.53 1.83 -9.82
C LEU A 319 -14.00 1.58 -10.18
N LYS A 320 -14.91 2.50 -9.81
CA LYS A 320 -16.33 2.42 -10.19
C LYS A 320 -16.52 2.38 -11.71
N ALA A 321 -15.84 3.26 -12.44
CA ALA A 321 -15.93 3.33 -13.91
C ALA A 321 -15.43 2.04 -14.59
N VAL A 322 -14.29 1.51 -14.12
CA VAL A 322 -13.72 0.26 -14.67
C VAL A 322 -14.66 -0.92 -14.44
N VAL A 323 -15.24 -1.03 -13.25
CA VAL A 323 -16.16 -2.14 -12.92
C VAL A 323 -17.51 -1.98 -13.61
N ALA A 324 -18.06 -0.77 -13.72
CA ALA A 324 -19.28 -0.50 -14.47
C ALA A 324 -19.18 -0.86 -15.96
N GLY A 325 -17.99 -0.77 -16.56
CA GLY A 325 -17.72 -1.16 -17.94
C GLY A 325 -17.68 -2.69 -18.18
N VAL A 326 -17.97 -3.50 -17.16
CA VAL A 326 -18.06 -4.97 -17.25
C VAL A 326 -19.48 -5.44 -17.62
N GLY A 327 -20.50 -4.64 -17.28
CA GLY A 327 -21.93 -4.96 -17.43
C GLY A 327 -22.47 -4.85 -18.86
#